data_314a8d9285fbc76570d0d9cc658636a9
#
_entry.id   314a8d9285fbc76570d0d9cc658636a9
#
_cell.length_a   1.000
_cell.length_b   1.000
_cell.length_c   1.000
_cell.angle_alpha   90.00
_cell.angle_beta   90.00
_cell.angle_gamma   90.00
#
_symmetry.space_group_name_H-M   'P 1'
#
loop_
_entity.id
_entity.type
_entity.pdbx_description
1 polymer ?
#
loop_
_entity_poly.entity_id
_entity_poly.type
_entity_poly.pdbx_seq_one_letter_code
_entity_poly.pdbx_strand_id
1 'polypeptide(L)'
;MSPFSILGQLIDLHQRRIYPVEIRVASGKVVEIREVSVAPTQYILPGLVDAHVHIESSMLSPATFAQLAVQHGTVATVSDPHEIANVCGLEGVNWMIENAKSVPFKCFFGAPSCVPATSFESAGATLDAAVVADLLHSEDIWYLSEMMNYPGVLNGDEEVWAKIAAAEKIGKPVDGHAPGLRGEAAIRYANAGISTDHECTTLDEALDKIAAGMHILIREGSAAKNFEALHPLFNIHPEKLMLCSDDKHPDDLVEGHINQLVKRALVKGYELFDVLWAACVNPVLHYALPVGLLREGDAADFIVLPDLEEWNPSQTYIDGKLVFDNGIVRFH
;
A
#
# COMPACT_ATOMS: atom_id res chain seq x y z
N MET A 1 23.67 13.15 -2.40
CA MET A 1 23.11 13.11 -3.76
C MET A 1 23.22 14.51 -4.37
N SER A 2 23.72 14.64 -5.59
CA SER A 2 23.78 15.94 -6.28
C SER A 2 22.38 16.42 -6.63
N PRO A 3 22.08 17.72 -6.51
CA PRO A 3 20.82 18.28 -6.96
C PRO A 3 20.61 18.04 -8.48
N PHE A 4 19.36 17.83 -8.89
CA PHE A 4 18.99 17.70 -10.28
C PHE A 4 17.62 18.34 -10.54
N SER A 5 17.31 18.58 -11.81
CA SER A 5 15.98 19.01 -12.27
C SER A 5 15.43 18.02 -13.28
N ILE A 6 14.12 17.87 -13.30
CA ILE A 6 13.38 17.08 -14.29
C ILE A 6 12.25 17.93 -14.89
N LEU A 7 12.07 17.82 -16.20
CA LEU A 7 11.04 18.51 -16.96
C LEU A 7 9.99 17.52 -17.46
N GLY A 8 8.73 17.87 -17.38
CA GLY A 8 7.62 17.03 -17.87
C GLY A 8 6.25 17.64 -17.61
N GLN A 9 5.21 16.89 -17.90
CA GLN A 9 3.82 17.22 -17.58
C GLN A 9 3.50 16.69 -16.18
N LEU A 10 3.40 17.56 -15.19
CA LEU A 10 3.02 17.16 -13.83
C LEU A 10 1.55 16.78 -13.80
N ILE A 11 1.25 15.56 -13.35
CA ILE A 11 -0.10 15.18 -12.94
C ILE A 11 -0.23 15.58 -11.46
N ASP A 12 -0.72 16.80 -11.24
CA ASP A 12 -0.89 17.36 -9.91
C ASP A 12 -2.18 16.82 -9.29
N LEU A 13 -2.04 15.87 -8.38
CA LEU A 13 -3.18 15.22 -7.72
C LEU A 13 -3.93 16.16 -6.78
N HIS A 14 -3.25 17.18 -6.23
CA HIS A 14 -3.85 18.12 -5.28
C HIS A 14 -4.66 19.21 -5.98
N GLN A 15 -4.17 19.69 -7.14
CA GLN A 15 -4.86 20.67 -7.95
C GLN A 15 -5.76 20.05 -9.03
N ARG A 16 -5.69 18.73 -9.22
CA ARG A 16 -6.43 17.96 -10.24
C ARG A 16 -6.24 18.55 -11.65
N ARG A 17 -4.98 18.82 -12.03
CA ARG A 17 -4.63 19.36 -13.35
C ARG A 17 -3.32 18.79 -13.87
N ILE A 18 -3.16 18.81 -15.19
CA ILE A 18 -1.92 18.42 -15.87
C ILE A 18 -1.31 19.67 -16.52
N TYR A 19 -0.04 19.95 -16.24
CA TYR A 19 0.63 21.13 -16.77
C TYR A 19 2.15 20.97 -16.84
N PRO A 20 2.84 21.70 -17.73
CA PRO A 20 4.29 21.58 -17.90
C PRO A 20 5.04 22.22 -16.72
N VAL A 21 5.99 21.46 -16.17
CA VAL A 21 6.79 21.89 -15.03
C VAL A 21 8.27 21.56 -15.18
N GLU A 22 9.09 22.30 -14.43
CA GLU A 22 10.41 21.90 -13.98
C GLU A 22 10.34 21.59 -12.48
N ILE A 23 10.68 20.36 -12.09
CA ILE A 23 10.78 19.93 -10.69
C ILE A 23 12.24 19.85 -10.33
N ARG A 24 12.65 20.58 -9.26
CA ARG A 24 14.00 20.53 -8.72
C ARG A 24 14.03 19.68 -7.46
N VAL A 25 14.99 18.76 -7.44
CA VAL A 25 15.23 17.83 -6.33
C VAL A 25 16.60 18.08 -5.73
N ALA A 26 16.67 18.18 -4.40
CA ALA A 26 17.91 18.28 -3.67
C ALA A 26 17.78 17.55 -2.32
N SER A 27 18.83 16.87 -1.89
CA SER A 27 18.87 16.12 -0.61
C SER A 27 17.69 15.16 -0.42
N GLY A 28 17.26 14.51 -1.50
CA GLY A 28 16.17 13.55 -1.46
C GLY A 28 14.76 14.14 -1.43
N LYS A 29 14.63 15.47 -1.53
CA LYS A 29 13.36 16.18 -1.44
C LYS A 29 13.06 17.01 -2.67
N VAL A 30 11.78 17.20 -2.96
CA VAL A 30 11.29 18.20 -3.90
C VAL A 30 11.49 19.59 -3.27
N VAL A 31 12.35 20.41 -3.87
CA VAL A 31 12.65 21.74 -3.32
C VAL A 31 11.95 22.87 -4.07
N GLU A 32 11.52 22.62 -5.31
CA GLU A 32 10.79 23.59 -6.12
C GLU A 32 9.99 22.88 -7.20
N ILE A 33 8.76 23.32 -7.44
CA ILE A 33 7.92 22.94 -8.59
C ILE A 33 7.56 24.22 -9.33
N ARG A 34 8.15 24.42 -10.49
CA ARG A 34 7.97 25.64 -11.27
C ARG A 34 7.23 25.33 -12.56
N GLU A 35 6.08 25.95 -12.77
CA GLU A 35 5.37 25.90 -14.04
C GLU A 35 6.21 26.58 -15.14
N VAL A 36 6.30 25.94 -16.30
CA VAL A 36 7.07 26.42 -17.45
C VAL A 36 6.19 26.49 -18.69
N SER A 37 6.63 27.23 -19.71
CA SER A 37 5.84 27.38 -20.95
C SER A 37 5.90 26.14 -21.84
N VAL A 38 6.96 25.33 -21.75
CA VAL A 38 7.19 24.13 -22.57
C VAL A 38 7.95 23.09 -21.76
N ALA A 39 7.49 21.85 -21.78
CA ALA A 39 8.17 20.69 -21.24
C ALA A 39 7.99 19.49 -22.17
N PRO A 40 8.83 18.43 -22.06
CA PRO A 40 8.62 17.15 -22.76
C PRO A 40 7.22 16.58 -22.50
N THR A 41 6.75 15.69 -23.36
CA THR A 41 5.43 15.05 -23.26
C THR A 41 5.36 13.98 -22.19
N GLN A 42 6.49 13.57 -21.58
CA GLN A 42 6.49 12.61 -20.47
C GLN A 42 5.71 13.17 -19.27
N TYR A 43 5.03 12.29 -18.54
CA TYR A 43 4.25 12.65 -17.37
C TYR A 43 5.02 12.32 -16.10
N ILE A 44 4.90 13.21 -15.11
CA ILE A 44 5.50 13.04 -13.78
C ILE A 44 4.37 13.01 -12.76
N LEU A 45 4.36 12.00 -11.90
CA LEU A 45 3.33 11.82 -10.86
C LEU A 45 3.93 11.16 -9.62
N PRO A 46 3.26 11.24 -8.45
CA PRO A 46 3.70 10.50 -7.27
C PRO A 46 3.85 9.01 -7.55
N GLY A 47 4.80 8.36 -6.87
CA GLY A 47 4.97 6.92 -6.97
C GLY A 47 3.75 6.16 -6.45
N LEU A 48 3.51 4.98 -7.02
CA LEU A 48 2.39 4.12 -6.63
C LEU A 48 2.69 3.45 -5.29
N VAL A 49 1.66 3.22 -4.50
CA VAL A 49 1.73 2.53 -3.20
C VAL A 49 0.86 1.27 -3.26
N ASP A 50 1.44 0.14 -2.91
CA ASP A 50 0.68 -1.09 -2.67
C ASP A 50 0.18 -1.06 -1.23
N ALA A 51 -1.14 -0.92 -1.05
CA ALA A 51 -1.74 -0.66 0.24
C ALA A 51 -1.90 -1.90 1.13
N HIS A 52 -1.64 -3.11 0.61
CA HIS A 52 -1.63 -4.35 1.37
C HIS A 52 -0.97 -5.46 0.55
N VAL A 53 0.09 -6.06 1.10
CA VAL A 53 0.80 -7.17 0.45
C VAL A 53 1.43 -8.11 1.46
N HIS A 54 1.38 -9.42 1.15
CA HIS A 54 2.19 -10.45 1.76
C HIS A 54 3.39 -10.70 0.83
N ILE A 55 4.54 -10.09 1.13
CA ILE A 55 5.74 -10.23 0.30
C ILE A 55 6.15 -11.69 0.18
N GLU A 56 5.90 -12.48 1.22
CA GLU A 56 6.17 -13.91 1.30
C GLU A 56 5.50 -14.71 0.19
N SER A 57 4.27 -14.35 -0.17
CA SER A 57 3.51 -14.99 -1.27
C SER A 57 4.19 -14.84 -2.62
N SER A 58 5.04 -13.84 -2.80
CA SER A 58 5.88 -13.69 -3.98
C SER A 58 7.07 -14.66 -4.01
N MET A 59 7.32 -15.41 -2.94
CA MET A 59 8.49 -16.29 -2.76
C MET A 59 9.84 -15.54 -2.87
N LEU A 60 9.81 -14.22 -2.70
CA LEU A 60 10.97 -13.35 -2.80
C LEU A 60 11.30 -12.75 -1.44
N SER A 61 12.56 -12.37 -1.24
CA SER A 61 12.91 -11.48 -0.14
C SER A 61 12.39 -10.06 -0.40
N PRO A 62 12.18 -9.23 0.63
CA PRO A 62 11.78 -7.83 0.43
C PRO A 62 12.69 -7.06 -0.53
N ALA A 63 14.00 -7.27 -0.46
CA ALA A 63 14.95 -6.63 -1.37
C ALA A 63 14.77 -7.06 -2.83
N THR A 64 14.46 -8.35 -3.08
CA THR A 64 14.22 -8.86 -4.44
C THR A 64 12.84 -8.46 -4.94
N PHE A 65 11.82 -8.48 -4.07
CA PHE A 65 10.48 -7.95 -4.38
C PHE A 65 10.56 -6.50 -4.83
N ALA A 66 11.31 -5.67 -4.10
CA ALA A 66 11.53 -4.26 -4.42
C ALA A 66 12.09 -4.06 -5.85
N GLN A 67 12.99 -4.94 -6.31
CA GLN A 67 13.56 -4.86 -7.67
C GLN A 67 12.50 -5.06 -8.76
N LEU A 68 11.47 -5.86 -8.52
CA LEU A 68 10.35 -6.01 -9.43
C LEU A 68 9.34 -4.86 -9.28
N ALA A 69 8.99 -4.50 -8.07
CA ALA A 69 7.99 -3.47 -7.78
C ALA A 69 8.34 -2.10 -8.38
N VAL A 70 9.62 -1.67 -8.30
CA VAL A 70 10.05 -0.37 -8.85
C VAL A 70 9.97 -0.29 -10.36
N GLN A 71 10.01 -1.42 -11.08
CA GLN A 71 9.84 -1.48 -12.52
C GLN A 71 8.42 -1.09 -12.95
N HIS A 72 7.46 -1.31 -12.05
CA HIS A 72 6.05 -0.98 -12.23
C HIS A 72 5.65 0.35 -11.58
N GLY A 73 6.63 1.11 -11.06
CA GLY A 73 6.41 2.42 -10.46
C GLY A 73 5.91 2.38 -9.02
N THR A 74 5.88 1.22 -8.38
CA THR A 74 5.60 1.13 -6.95
C THR A 74 6.82 1.59 -6.17
N VAL A 75 6.63 2.55 -5.27
CA VAL A 75 7.70 3.14 -4.44
C VAL A 75 7.60 2.70 -2.98
N ALA A 76 6.45 2.18 -2.59
CA ALA A 76 6.19 1.76 -1.22
C ALA A 76 5.15 0.63 -1.15
N THR A 77 5.24 -0.15 -0.06
CA THR A 77 4.27 -1.17 0.30
C THR A 77 3.86 -1.06 1.76
N VAL A 78 2.59 -1.36 2.04
CA VAL A 78 2.06 -1.67 3.38
C VAL A 78 2.06 -3.19 3.50
N SER A 79 3.01 -3.73 4.25
CA SER A 79 3.34 -5.17 4.21
C SER A 79 2.94 -5.86 5.51
N ASP A 80 2.18 -6.96 5.40
CA ASP A 80 1.84 -7.80 6.53
C ASP A 80 2.70 -9.07 6.51
N PRO A 81 3.65 -9.23 7.45
CA PRO A 81 4.56 -10.37 7.50
C PRO A 81 4.01 -11.54 8.34
N HIS A 82 2.69 -11.75 8.37
CA HIS A 82 2.12 -12.78 9.24
C HIS A 82 2.46 -14.22 8.78
N GLU A 83 2.69 -14.43 7.50
CA GLU A 83 3.03 -15.74 6.96
C GLU A 83 4.40 -16.22 7.46
N ILE A 84 5.42 -15.35 7.35
CA ILE A 84 6.74 -15.70 7.91
C ILE A 84 6.69 -15.75 9.44
N ALA A 85 5.88 -14.91 10.07
CA ALA A 85 5.68 -14.95 11.51
C ALA A 85 5.04 -16.28 11.96
N ASN A 86 4.12 -16.84 11.19
CA ASN A 86 3.49 -18.13 11.46
C ASN A 86 4.49 -19.30 11.43
N VAL A 87 5.60 -19.16 10.71
CA VAL A 87 6.65 -20.20 10.59
C VAL A 87 7.82 -19.92 11.52
N CYS A 88 8.32 -18.69 11.56
CA CYS A 88 9.57 -18.28 12.21
C CYS A 88 9.36 -17.30 13.38
N GLY A 89 8.12 -16.95 13.74
CA GLY A 89 7.85 -16.02 14.83
C GLY A 89 8.45 -14.63 14.58
N LEU A 90 8.82 -13.95 15.66
CA LEU A 90 9.41 -12.60 15.62
C LEU A 90 10.74 -12.55 14.85
N GLU A 91 11.52 -13.62 14.84
CA GLU A 91 12.76 -13.67 14.08
C GLU A 91 12.51 -13.52 12.57
N GLY A 92 11.41 -14.14 12.07
CA GLY A 92 10.97 -13.95 10.69
C GLY A 92 10.57 -12.52 10.37
N VAL A 93 9.76 -11.90 11.23
CA VAL A 93 9.36 -10.49 11.08
C VAL A 93 10.58 -9.56 11.06
N ASN A 94 11.48 -9.72 12.03
CA ASN A 94 12.70 -8.92 12.10
C ASN A 94 13.59 -9.11 10.87
N TRP A 95 13.68 -10.33 10.36
CA TRP A 95 14.45 -10.60 9.14
C TRP A 95 13.85 -9.89 7.92
N MET A 96 12.52 -9.87 7.77
CA MET A 96 11.85 -9.14 6.69
C MET A 96 12.16 -7.64 6.76
N ILE A 97 12.07 -7.05 7.95
CA ILE A 97 12.37 -5.64 8.19
C ILE A 97 13.83 -5.31 7.85
N GLU A 98 14.77 -6.08 8.37
CA GLU A 98 16.20 -5.83 8.12
C GLU A 98 16.58 -6.06 6.65
N ASN A 99 15.99 -7.05 5.99
CA ASN A 99 16.22 -7.26 4.57
C ASN A 99 15.66 -6.09 3.73
N ALA A 100 14.48 -5.58 4.06
CA ALA A 100 13.90 -4.42 3.38
C ALA A 100 14.79 -3.16 3.51
N LYS A 101 15.42 -2.95 4.66
CA LYS A 101 16.33 -1.81 4.89
C LYS A 101 17.60 -1.83 4.02
N SER A 102 17.92 -2.96 3.42
CA SER A 102 19.12 -3.10 2.59
C SER A 102 19.01 -2.42 1.22
N VAL A 103 17.80 -2.03 0.80
CA VAL A 103 17.52 -1.45 -0.52
C VAL A 103 16.76 -0.12 -0.41
N PRO A 104 16.85 0.76 -1.41
CA PRO A 104 16.15 2.05 -1.41
C PRO A 104 14.67 1.91 -1.82
N PHE A 105 13.94 1.06 -1.10
CA PHE A 105 12.50 0.85 -1.28
C PHE A 105 11.80 1.00 0.06
N LYS A 106 10.57 1.49 0.09
CA LYS A 106 9.85 1.79 1.32
C LYS A 106 8.89 0.66 1.67
N CYS A 107 9.30 -0.26 2.55
CA CYS A 107 8.43 -1.28 3.12
C CYS A 107 7.94 -0.83 4.49
N PHE A 108 6.64 -0.71 4.66
CA PHE A 108 5.99 -0.35 5.92
C PHE A 108 5.33 -1.59 6.51
N PHE A 109 5.97 -2.21 7.50
CA PHE A 109 5.51 -3.45 8.09
C PHE A 109 4.48 -3.22 9.18
N GLY A 110 3.49 -4.14 9.23
CA GLY A 110 2.54 -4.25 10.33
C GLY A 110 3.01 -5.25 11.39
N ALA A 111 2.46 -5.13 12.60
CA ALA A 111 2.55 -6.18 13.61
C ALA A 111 1.52 -7.27 13.28
N PRO A 112 1.92 -8.54 13.06
CA PRO A 112 0.99 -9.61 12.77
C PRO A 112 -0.05 -9.79 13.90
N SER A 113 -1.33 -9.64 13.56
CA SER A 113 -2.40 -9.67 14.54
C SER A 113 -2.83 -11.08 14.93
N CYS A 114 -2.74 -12.02 13.98
CA CYS A 114 -3.28 -13.38 14.09
C CYS A 114 -2.20 -14.40 13.73
N VAL A 115 -1.39 -14.81 14.72
CA VAL A 115 -0.36 -15.85 14.58
C VAL A 115 -0.47 -16.82 15.77
N PRO A 116 -0.94 -18.04 15.54
CA PRO A 116 -1.56 -18.55 14.31
C PRO A 116 -2.90 -17.87 13.99
N ALA A 117 -3.38 -18.00 12.75
CA ALA A 117 -4.66 -17.44 12.32
C ALA A 117 -5.84 -18.09 13.05
N THR A 118 -5.74 -19.37 13.40
CA THR A 118 -6.75 -20.12 14.17
C THR A 118 -6.09 -20.94 15.28
N SER A 119 -6.85 -21.17 16.37
CA SER A 119 -6.34 -21.92 17.53
C SER A 119 -6.14 -23.42 17.28
N PHE A 120 -6.61 -23.94 16.16
CA PHE A 120 -6.55 -25.38 15.84
C PHE A 120 -5.56 -25.71 14.71
N GLU A 121 -4.87 -24.73 14.15
CA GLU A 121 -3.81 -25.00 13.18
C GLU A 121 -2.47 -25.25 13.86
N SER A 122 -1.57 -25.96 13.15
CA SER A 122 -0.17 -26.11 13.56
C SER A 122 0.64 -24.92 13.05
N ALA A 123 1.29 -24.22 13.97
CA ALA A 123 2.15 -23.08 13.67
C ALA A 123 3.55 -23.27 14.26
N GLY A 124 4.54 -22.59 13.68
CA GLY A 124 5.89 -22.53 14.21
C GLY A 124 6.04 -21.58 15.40
N ALA A 125 5.09 -20.64 15.56
CA ALA A 125 5.10 -19.66 16.63
C ALA A 125 3.69 -19.21 17.01
N THR A 126 3.61 -18.54 18.17
CA THR A 126 2.39 -17.82 18.64
C THR A 126 2.80 -16.42 19.04
N LEU A 127 2.07 -15.41 18.54
CA LEU A 127 2.23 -14.01 18.90
C LEU A 127 1.02 -13.59 19.74
N ASP A 128 1.19 -13.61 21.06
CA ASP A 128 0.16 -13.18 22.00
C ASP A 128 0.05 -11.64 22.08
N ALA A 129 -0.92 -11.13 22.83
CA ALA A 129 -1.17 -9.70 22.95
C ALA A 129 0.01 -8.94 23.54
N ALA A 130 0.80 -9.56 24.43
CA ALA A 130 1.97 -8.91 25.01
C ALA A 130 3.07 -8.74 23.97
N VAL A 131 3.35 -9.79 23.20
CA VAL A 131 4.34 -9.77 22.10
C VAL A 131 3.93 -8.77 21.02
N VAL A 132 2.65 -8.75 20.63
CA VAL A 132 2.14 -7.81 19.63
C VAL A 132 2.22 -6.37 20.14
N ALA A 133 1.88 -6.13 21.42
CA ALA A 133 2.00 -4.81 22.02
C ALA A 133 3.44 -4.31 22.04
N ASP A 134 4.40 -5.17 22.38
CA ASP A 134 5.82 -4.81 22.36
C ASP A 134 6.29 -4.50 20.92
N LEU A 135 5.89 -5.31 19.94
CA LEU A 135 6.23 -5.12 18.53
C LEU A 135 5.67 -3.79 18.01
N LEU A 136 4.43 -3.45 18.37
CA LEU A 136 3.80 -2.18 17.99
C LEU A 136 4.56 -0.94 18.50
N HIS A 137 5.36 -1.02 19.56
CA HIS A 137 6.18 0.08 20.03
C HIS A 137 7.44 0.31 19.18
N SER A 138 7.78 -0.62 18.29
CA SER A 138 8.89 -0.43 17.35
C SER A 138 8.58 0.69 16.35
N GLU A 139 9.62 1.49 16.02
CA GLU A 139 9.55 2.50 14.94
C GLU A 139 9.45 1.87 13.55
N ASP A 140 9.83 0.62 13.39
CA ASP A 140 9.76 -0.14 12.14
C ASP A 140 8.36 -0.70 11.85
N ILE A 141 7.46 -0.65 12.84
CA ILE A 141 6.09 -1.15 12.73
C ILE A 141 5.12 0.04 12.61
N TRP A 142 4.28 0.02 11.60
CA TRP A 142 3.42 1.15 11.23
C TRP A 142 1.96 0.98 11.63
N TYR A 143 1.48 -0.25 11.76
CA TYR A 143 0.08 -0.57 11.99
C TYR A 143 -0.07 -1.96 12.64
N LEU A 144 -1.26 -2.30 13.10
CA LEU A 144 -1.63 -3.67 13.42
C LEU A 144 -2.19 -4.32 12.16
N SER A 145 -1.52 -5.39 11.69
CA SER A 145 -1.90 -6.07 10.45
C SER A 145 -3.31 -6.66 10.52
N GLU A 146 -3.77 -7.14 9.38
CA GLU A 146 -5.13 -7.61 9.18
C GLU A 146 -5.67 -8.48 10.32
N MET A 147 -6.81 -8.02 10.87
CA MET A 147 -7.49 -8.73 11.97
C MET A 147 -8.40 -9.83 11.40
N MET A 148 -7.78 -10.96 11.03
CA MET A 148 -8.48 -12.13 10.48
C MET A 148 -9.46 -12.76 11.45
N ASN A 149 -9.21 -12.66 12.78
CA ASN A 149 -10.11 -13.20 13.79
C ASN A 149 -11.30 -12.26 14.04
N TYR A 150 -12.04 -11.90 12.96
CA TYR A 150 -13.26 -11.11 13.11
C TYR A 150 -14.33 -11.79 13.98
N PRO A 151 -14.45 -13.14 14.05
CA PRO A 151 -15.35 -13.77 15.04
C PRO A 151 -14.94 -13.43 16.47
N GLY A 152 -13.65 -13.41 16.77
CA GLY A 152 -13.15 -13.01 18.10
C GLY A 152 -13.46 -11.56 18.41
N VAL A 153 -13.33 -10.64 17.44
CA VAL A 153 -13.75 -9.23 17.60
C VAL A 153 -15.24 -9.15 17.97
N LEU A 154 -16.11 -9.85 17.24
CA LEU A 154 -17.55 -9.80 17.41
C LEU A 154 -18.03 -10.47 18.71
N ASN A 155 -17.29 -11.47 19.20
CA ASN A 155 -17.63 -12.23 20.40
C ASN A 155 -16.92 -11.72 21.67
N GLY A 156 -16.07 -10.69 21.56
CA GLY A 156 -15.40 -10.10 22.72
C GLY A 156 -14.23 -10.94 23.23
N ASP A 157 -13.47 -11.59 22.34
CA ASP A 157 -12.27 -12.35 22.69
C ASP A 157 -11.22 -11.40 23.33
N GLU A 158 -10.82 -11.69 24.57
CA GLU A 158 -9.94 -10.82 25.36
C GLU A 158 -8.57 -10.62 24.71
N GLU A 159 -8.01 -11.67 24.09
CA GLU A 159 -6.71 -11.64 23.42
C GLU A 159 -6.75 -10.76 22.15
N VAL A 160 -7.81 -10.90 21.36
CA VAL A 160 -8.05 -10.08 20.14
C VAL A 160 -8.20 -8.61 20.53
N TRP A 161 -9.05 -8.32 21.51
CA TRP A 161 -9.29 -6.95 21.96
C TRP A 161 -8.08 -6.30 22.61
N ALA A 162 -7.23 -7.09 23.31
CA ALA A 162 -5.99 -6.57 23.87
C ALA A 162 -5.01 -6.11 22.78
N LYS A 163 -4.92 -6.82 21.65
CA LYS A 163 -4.09 -6.42 20.49
C LYS A 163 -4.60 -5.14 19.83
N ILE A 164 -5.91 -5.04 19.60
CA ILE A 164 -6.54 -3.83 19.04
C ILE A 164 -6.31 -2.63 19.97
N ALA A 165 -6.57 -2.80 21.28
CA ALA A 165 -6.37 -1.74 22.26
C ALA A 165 -4.89 -1.28 22.36
N ALA A 166 -3.94 -2.18 22.14
CA ALA A 166 -2.53 -1.83 22.11
C ALA A 166 -2.19 -0.90 20.93
N ALA A 167 -2.75 -1.17 19.73
CA ALA A 167 -2.58 -0.32 18.56
C ALA A 167 -3.28 1.04 18.76
N GLU A 168 -4.51 1.04 19.23
CA GLU A 168 -5.30 2.25 19.49
C GLU A 168 -4.60 3.19 20.49
N LYS A 169 -4.05 2.64 21.57
CA LYS A 169 -3.34 3.40 22.61
C LYS A 169 -2.17 4.24 22.08
N ILE A 170 -1.53 3.79 21.03
CA ILE A 170 -0.38 4.47 20.42
C ILE A 170 -0.73 5.15 19.08
N GLY A 171 -2.01 5.14 18.70
CA GLY A 171 -2.52 5.80 17.49
C GLY A 171 -2.12 5.15 16.17
N LYS A 172 -1.81 3.85 16.19
CA LYS A 172 -1.52 3.09 14.95
C LYS A 172 -2.80 2.51 14.37
N PRO A 173 -3.01 2.54 13.03
CA PRO A 173 -4.16 1.95 12.38
C PRO A 173 -4.26 0.44 12.63
N VAL A 174 -5.47 -0.09 12.53
CA VAL A 174 -5.73 -1.53 12.54
C VAL A 174 -6.37 -1.91 11.22
N ASP A 175 -5.76 -2.83 10.51
CA ASP A 175 -6.30 -3.38 9.27
C ASP A 175 -7.25 -4.53 9.50
N GLY A 176 -8.16 -4.72 8.57
CA GLY A 176 -9.20 -5.72 8.64
C GLY A 176 -9.13 -6.76 7.55
N HIS A 177 -9.73 -7.91 7.90
CA HIS A 177 -9.92 -9.07 7.04
C HIS A 177 -11.22 -9.75 7.47
N ALA A 178 -12.33 -9.39 6.85
CA ALA A 178 -13.64 -9.90 7.27
C ALA A 178 -14.53 -10.24 6.08
N PRO A 179 -14.23 -11.34 5.34
CA PRO A 179 -15.00 -11.74 4.18
C PRO A 179 -16.47 -11.98 4.51
N GLY A 180 -17.37 -11.42 3.71
CA GLY A 180 -18.82 -11.60 3.83
C GLY A 180 -19.46 -10.86 5.02
N LEU A 181 -18.72 -10.08 5.80
CA LEU A 181 -19.26 -9.36 6.95
C LEU A 181 -20.05 -8.13 6.50
N ARG A 182 -21.34 -8.04 6.90
CA ARG A 182 -22.28 -7.02 6.44
C ARG A 182 -23.12 -6.43 7.58
N GLY A 183 -23.78 -5.30 7.31
CA GLY A 183 -24.78 -4.67 8.17
C GLY A 183 -24.27 -4.40 9.56
N GLU A 184 -25.05 -4.78 10.59
CA GLU A 184 -24.71 -4.53 11.99
C GLU A 184 -23.37 -5.17 12.42
N ALA A 185 -23.05 -6.34 11.87
CA ALA A 185 -21.78 -7.00 12.18
C ALA A 185 -20.58 -6.23 11.60
N ALA A 186 -20.69 -5.65 10.41
CA ALA A 186 -19.66 -4.77 9.83
C ALA A 186 -19.50 -3.49 10.66
N ILE A 187 -20.60 -2.90 11.15
CA ILE A 187 -20.56 -1.73 12.05
C ILE A 187 -19.84 -2.07 13.36
N ARG A 188 -20.14 -3.22 13.96
CA ARG A 188 -19.46 -3.65 15.20
C ARG A 188 -17.97 -3.89 14.99
N TYR A 189 -17.59 -4.46 13.86
CA TYR A 189 -16.19 -4.71 13.49
C TYR A 189 -15.44 -3.39 13.29
N ALA A 190 -15.99 -2.45 12.54
CA ALA A 190 -15.42 -1.12 12.37
C ALA A 190 -15.32 -0.34 13.70
N ASN A 191 -16.35 -0.42 14.56
CA ASN A 191 -16.37 0.25 15.86
C ASN A 191 -15.34 -0.33 16.86
N ALA A 192 -14.77 -1.50 16.58
CA ALA A 192 -13.64 -2.03 17.34
C ALA A 192 -12.31 -1.31 17.02
N GLY A 193 -12.31 -0.33 16.10
CA GLY A 193 -11.14 0.41 15.69
C GLY A 193 -10.52 -0.07 14.37
N ILE A 194 -11.15 -1.03 13.69
CA ILE A 194 -10.65 -1.58 12.43
C ILE A 194 -11.05 -0.69 11.28
N SER A 195 -10.08 -0.27 10.47
CA SER A 195 -10.22 0.87 9.56
C SER A 195 -10.20 0.52 8.07
N THR A 196 -9.84 -0.73 7.70
CA THR A 196 -9.75 -1.20 6.32
C THR A 196 -10.37 -2.57 6.12
N ASP A 197 -10.65 -2.94 4.86
CA ASP A 197 -10.95 -4.33 4.46
C ASP A 197 -10.60 -4.54 2.98
N HIS A 198 -9.96 -5.65 2.65
CA HIS A 198 -9.61 -6.06 1.29
C HIS A 198 -10.35 -7.33 0.83
N GLU A 199 -11.19 -7.90 1.70
CA GLU A 199 -11.87 -9.19 1.47
C GLU A 199 -13.25 -9.07 0.82
N CYS A 200 -13.75 -7.85 0.59
CA CYS A 200 -15.06 -7.67 -0.03
C CYS A 200 -15.14 -8.34 -1.40
N THR A 201 -16.16 -9.18 -1.61
CA THR A 201 -16.42 -9.89 -2.87
C THR A 201 -17.61 -9.32 -3.63
N THR A 202 -18.38 -8.43 -3.02
CA THR A 202 -19.53 -7.78 -3.64
C THR A 202 -19.55 -6.28 -3.35
N LEU A 203 -20.18 -5.52 -4.25
CA LEU A 203 -20.34 -4.08 -4.08
C LEU A 203 -21.12 -3.73 -2.81
N ASP A 204 -22.20 -4.46 -2.54
CA ASP A 204 -23.03 -4.23 -1.35
C ASP A 204 -22.28 -4.44 -0.05
N GLU A 205 -21.40 -5.46 0.01
CA GLU A 205 -20.55 -5.70 1.17
C GLU A 205 -19.58 -4.52 1.40
N ALA A 206 -18.96 -4.06 0.32
CA ALA A 206 -18.07 -2.91 0.39
C ALA A 206 -18.80 -1.62 0.83
N LEU A 207 -20.00 -1.38 0.31
CA LEU A 207 -20.83 -0.22 0.70
C LEU A 207 -21.22 -0.27 2.18
N ASP A 208 -21.58 -1.44 2.72
CA ASP A 208 -21.86 -1.59 4.15
C ASP A 208 -20.64 -1.22 5.03
N LYS A 209 -19.44 -1.66 4.64
CA LYS A 209 -18.18 -1.37 5.35
C LYS A 209 -17.77 0.12 5.21
N ILE A 210 -17.95 0.70 4.01
CA ILE A 210 -17.74 2.15 3.81
C ILE A 210 -18.69 2.97 4.68
N ALA A 211 -19.97 2.59 4.75
CA ALA A 211 -20.95 3.24 5.60
C ALA A 211 -20.60 3.13 7.09
N ALA A 212 -19.89 2.08 7.50
CA ALA A 212 -19.33 1.91 8.84
C ALA A 212 -18.02 2.72 9.07
N GLY A 213 -17.52 3.43 8.06
CA GLY A 213 -16.34 4.30 8.14
C GLY A 213 -15.03 3.70 7.59
N MET A 214 -15.04 2.44 7.17
CA MET A 214 -13.84 1.74 6.70
C MET A 214 -13.40 2.21 5.30
N HIS A 215 -12.13 2.01 4.99
CA HIS A 215 -11.58 2.06 3.64
C HIS A 215 -11.64 0.66 3.00
N ILE A 216 -11.86 0.62 1.70
CA ILE A 216 -11.88 -0.62 0.93
C ILE A 216 -10.65 -0.68 0.03
N LEU A 217 -9.93 -1.79 0.12
CA LEU A 217 -8.80 -2.07 -0.74
C LEU A 217 -9.26 -2.97 -1.90
N ILE A 218 -9.10 -2.46 -3.11
CA ILE A 218 -9.34 -3.26 -4.33
C ILE A 218 -8.08 -4.04 -4.61
N ARG A 219 -8.18 -5.38 -4.56
CA ARG A 219 -7.03 -6.27 -4.69
C ARG A 219 -7.03 -7.08 -5.99
N GLU A 220 -5.85 -7.28 -6.52
CA GLU A 220 -5.55 -8.16 -7.65
C GLU A 220 -4.32 -9.01 -7.34
N GLY A 221 -4.49 -9.92 -6.41
CA GLY A 221 -3.52 -10.96 -6.10
C GLY A 221 -3.52 -12.08 -7.15
N SER A 222 -2.68 -13.08 -6.95
CA SER A 222 -2.72 -14.30 -7.77
C SER A 222 -3.82 -15.26 -7.28
N ALA A 223 -4.01 -15.34 -5.95
CA ALA A 223 -5.01 -16.22 -5.33
C ALA A 223 -6.41 -15.61 -5.35
N ALA A 224 -6.55 -14.31 -5.06
CA ALA A 224 -7.84 -13.65 -4.95
C ALA A 224 -7.87 -12.30 -5.66
N LYS A 225 -9.02 -12.00 -6.30
CA LYS A 225 -9.22 -10.81 -7.13
C LYS A 225 -10.64 -10.30 -6.92
N ASN A 226 -10.77 -8.98 -6.67
CA ASN A 226 -12.08 -8.37 -6.47
C ASN A 226 -12.31 -7.09 -7.32
N PHE A 227 -11.38 -6.74 -8.20
CA PHE A 227 -11.49 -5.53 -9.03
C PHE A 227 -12.80 -5.50 -9.82
N GLU A 228 -13.20 -6.60 -10.47
CA GLU A 228 -14.42 -6.63 -11.29
C GLU A 228 -15.71 -6.44 -10.47
N ALA A 229 -15.71 -6.83 -9.20
CA ALA A 229 -16.84 -6.59 -8.30
C ALA A 229 -16.87 -5.16 -7.74
N LEU A 230 -15.69 -4.58 -7.48
CA LEU A 230 -15.56 -3.35 -6.67
C LEU A 230 -15.23 -2.09 -7.48
N HIS A 231 -14.80 -2.20 -8.74
CA HIS A 231 -14.47 -1.02 -9.54
C HIS A 231 -15.58 0.05 -9.61
N PRO A 232 -16.91 -0.26 -9.49
CA PRO A 232 -17.92 0.78 -9.50
C PRO A 232 -17.78 1.79 -8.35
N LEU A 233 -17.06 1.42 -7.28
CA LEU A 233 -16.78 2.31 -6.16
C LEU A 233 -15.97 3.56 -6.55
N PHE A 234 -15.21 3.53 -7.63
CA PHE A 234 -14.51 4.71 -8.15
C PHE A 234 -15.44 5.88 -8.49
N ASN A 235 -16.72 5.59 -8.86
CA ASN A 235 -17.73 6.63 -9.09
C ASN A 235 -18.52 7.01 -7.84
N ILE A 236 -18.44 6.23 -6.77
CA ILE A 236 -19.31 6.36 -5.59
C ILE A 236 -18.54 6.91 -4.39
N HIS A 237 -17.38 6.32 -4.10
CA HIS A 237 -16.56 6.61 -2.93
C HIS A 237 -15.06 6.54 -3.24
N PRO A 238 -14.53 7.29 -4.23
CA PRO A 238 -13.11 7.23 -4.58
C PRO A 238 -12.20 7.61 -3.40
N GLU A 239 -12.66 8.46 -2.49
CA GLU A 239 -11.94 8.88 -1.28
C GLU A 239 -11.76 7.76 -0.24
N LYS A 240 -12.50 6.66 -0.39
CA LYS A 240 -12.44 5.49 0.51
C LYS A 240 -11.70 4.31 -0.09
N LEU A 241 -11.13 4.46 -1.28
CA LEU A 241 -10.47 3.37 -1.98
C LEU A 241 -8.96 3.43 -1.84
N MET A 242 -8.36 2.24 -1.75
CA MET A 242 -6.94 2.00 -1.97
C MET A 242 -6.76 0.83 -2.93
N LEU A 243 -5.57 0.68 -3.51
CA LEU A 243 -5.25 -0.44 -4.41
C LEU A 243 -4.18 -1.31 -3.75
N CYS A 244 -4.31 -2.63 -3.91
CA CYS A 244 -3.35 -3.56 -3.32
C CYS A 244 -3.16 -4.82 -4.17
N SER A 245 -2.08 -5.54 -3.89
CA SER A 245 -1.77 -6.81 -4.55
C SER A 245 -2.08 -8.04 -3.70
N ASP A 246 -2.13 -7.90 -2.37
CA ASP A 246 -2.37 -9.03 -1.47
C ASP A 246 -1.37 -10.18 -1.72
N ASP A 247 -1.84 -11.41 -1.97
CA ASP A 247 -1.03 -12.57 -2.34
C ASP A 247 -0.62 -12.52 -3.82
N LYS A 248 0.49 -11.87 -4.13
CA LYS A 248 1.01 -11.74 -5.49
C LYS A 248 2.17 -12.68 -5.76
N HIS A 249 1.98 -13.66 -6.66
CA HIS A 249 3.04 -14.59 -7.07
C HIS A 249 4.09 -13.89 -7.95
N PRO A 250 5.33 -14.42 -8.03
CA PRO A 250 6.42 -13.73 -8.71
C PRO A 250 6.22 -13.61 -10.22
N ASP A 251 5.59 -14.56 -10.87
CA ASP A 251 5.25 -14.54 -12.29
C ASP A 251 4.25 -13.41 -12.62
N ASP A 252 3.19 -13.27 -11.82
CA ASP A 252 2.24 -12.16 -11.96
C ASP A 252 2.88 -10.80 -11.63
N LEU A 253 3.81 -10.76 -10.67
CA LEU A 253 4.53 -9.53 -10.32
C LEU A 253 5.48 -9.08 -11.43
N VAL A 254 6.08 -9.99 -12.19
CA VAL A 254 6.89 -9.65 -13.36
C VAL A 254 6.06 -8.98 -14.45
N GLU A 255 4.81 -9.39 -14.65
CA GLU A 255 3.92 -8.83 -15.66
C GLU A 255 3.35 -7.45 -15.27
N GLY A 256 3.19 -7.20 -13.97
CA GLY A 256 2.65 -5.93 -13.50
C GLY A 256 2.31 -5.91 -12.01
N HIS A 257 2.10 -4.71 -11.50
CA HIS A 257 1.78 -4.46 -10.11
C HIS A 257 0.60 -3.47 -10.01
N ILE A 258 0.65 -2.48 -9.12
CA ILE A 258 -0.41 -1.47 -8.94
C ILE A 258 -0.70 -0.69 -10.24
N ASN A 259 0.30 -0.49 -11.11
CA ASN A 259 0.13 0.15 -12.40
C ASN A 259 -0.94 -0.53 -13.28
N GLN A 260 -1.08 -1.85 -13.19
CA GLN A 260 -2.09 -2.58 -13.97
C GLN A 260 -3.51 -2.32 -13.46
N LEU A 261 -3.69 -2.14 -12.14
CA LEU A 261 -5.00 -1.77 -11.58
C LEU A 261 -5.38 -0.35 -12.03
N VAL A 262 -4.41 0.57 -12.00
CA VAL A 262 -4.59 1.94 -12.50
C VAL A 262 -5.00 1.90 -13.98
N LYS A 263 -4.24 1.20 -14.84
CA LYS A 263 -4.56 1.04 -16.27
C LYS A 263 -5.96 0.49 -16.49
N ARG A 264 -6.34 -0.59 -15.78
CA ARG A 264 -7.66 -1.20 -15.90
C ARG A 264 -8.79 -0.24 -15.51
N ALA A 265 -8.62 0.52 -14.43
CA ALA A 265 -9.60 1.51 -14.01
C ALA A 265 -9.80 2.61 -15.07
N LEU A 266 -8.71 3.12 -15.64
CA LEU A 266 -8.74 4.15 -16.68
C LEU A 266 -9.37 3.63 -18.00
N VAL A 267 -9.06 2.39 -18.39
CA VAL A 267 -9.69 1.75 -19.57
C VAL A 267 -11.20 1.58 -19.38
N LYS A 268 -11.67 1.39 -18.15
CA LYS A 268 -13.12 1.37 -17.83
C LYS A 268 -13.75 2.77 -17.83
N GLY A 269 -12.95 3.84 -17.96
CA GLY A 269 -13.42 5.22 -18.09
C GLY A 269 -13.55 5.98 -16.76
N TYR A 270 -12.92 5.47 -15.68
CA TYR A 270 -12.88 6.21 -14.41
C TYR A 270 -11.97 7.42 -14.50
N GLU A 271 -12.27 8.40 -13.67
CA GLU A 271 -11.56 9.69 -13.65
C GLU A 271 -10.12 9.51 -13.16
N LEU A 272 -9.16 10.06 -13.92
CA LEU A 272 -7.73 9.88 -13.70
C LEU A 272 -7.30 10.22 -12.26
N PHE A 273 -7.75 11.39 -11.77
CA PHE A 273 -7.31 11.85 -10.45
C PHE A 273 -7.89 11.00 -9.31
N ASP A 274 -9.12 10.50 -9.44
CA ASP A 274 -9.74 9.62 -8.44
C ASP A 274 -9.02 8.26 -8.38
N VAL A 275 -8.67 7.70 -9.55
CA VAL A 275 -7.89 6.46 -9.62
C VAL A 275 -6.50 6.63 -9.00
N LEU A 276 -5.82 7.75 -9.29
CA LEU A 276 -4.50 8.03 -8.75
C LEU A 276 -4.54 8.40 -7.26
N TRP A 277 -5.64 8.97 -6.77
CA TRP A 277 -5.82 9.13 -5.32
C TRP A 277 -5.82 7.78 -4.60
N ALA A 278 -6.54 6.80 -5.12
CA ALA A 278 -6.55 5.44 -4.57
C ALA A 278 -5.18 4.74 -4.65
N ALA A 279 -4.40 5.02 -5.69
CA ALA A 279 -3.10 4.38 -5.94
C ALA A 279 -1.91 5.06 -5.22
N CYS A 280 -2.03 6.35 -4.87
CA CYS A 280 -0.90 7.13 -4.36
C CYS A 280 -1.24 7.85 -3.04
N VAL A 281 -2.39 8.55 -2.96
CA VAL A 281 -2.66 9.51 -1.89
C VAL A 281 -3.35 8.86 -0.69
N ASN A 282 -4.44 8.12 -0.93
CA ASN A 282 -5.22 7.52 0.16
C ASN A 282 -4.37 6.61 1.08
N PRO A 283 -3.51 5.69 0.57
CA PRO A 283 -2.67 4.88 1.46
C PRO A 283 -1.67 5.72 2.26
N VAL A 284 -1.08 6.75 1.66
CA VAL A 284 -0.13 7.65 2.36
C VAL A 284 -0.82 8.39 3.50
N LEU A 285 -2.04 8.89 3.28
CA LEU A 285 -2.79 9.61 4.30
C LEU A 285 -3.32 8.68 5.39
N HIS A 286 -3.82 7.49 5.01
CA HIS A 286 -4.41 6.53 5.95
C HIS A 286 -3.40 5.99 6.95
N TYR A 287 -2.22 5.59 6.48
CA TYR A 287 -1.16 5.04 7.32
C TYR A 287 -0.13 6.08 7.78
N ALA A 288 -0.31 7.37 7.43
CA ALA A 288 0.63 8.46 7.71
C ALA A 288 2.07 8.17 7.23
N LEU A 289 2.20 7.61 6.01
CA LEU A 289 3.47 7.15 5.48
C LEU A 289 4.39 8.31 5.07
N PRO A 290 5.71 8.22 5.31
CA PRO A 290 6.69 9.20 4.83
C PRO A 290 7.02 9.00 3.33
N VAL A 291 5.97 8.94 2.50
CA VAL A 291 6.05 8.87 1.05
C VAL A 291 5.66 10.22 0.47
N GLY A 292 6.47 10.72 -0.46
CA GLY A 292 6.23 12.02 -1.07
C GLY A 292 5.11 12.00 -2.09
N LEU A 293 4.32 13.08 -2.10
CA LEU A 293 3.16 13.27 -2.98
C LEU A 293 3.39 14.42 -3.98
N LEU A 294 4.66 14.69 -4.32
CA LEU A 294 5.09 15.75 -5.24
C LEU A 294 4.61 17.15 -4.82
N ARG A 295 4.81 17.50 -3.55
CA ARG A 295 4.72 18.88 -3.04
C ARG A 295 6.11 19.36 -2.65
N GLU A 296 6.33 20.65 -2.65
CA GLU A 296 7.58 21.22 -2.13
C GLU A 296 7.77 20.84 -0.65
N GLY A 297 8.94 20.31 -0.34
CA GLY A 297 9.29 19.78 0.98
C GLY A 297 9.08 18.27 1.15
N ASP A 298 8.26 17.63 0.31
CA ASP A 298 8.05 16.17 0.33
C ASP A 298 9.33 15.42 -0.07
N ALA A 299 9.43 14.17 0.34
CA ALA A 299 10.36 13.21 -0.24
C ALA A 299 10.16 13.13 -1.77
N ALA A 300 11.23 13.01 -2.53
CA ALA A 300 11.14 12.92 -3.99
C ALA A 300 10.88 11.47 -4.42
N ASP A 301 9.64 11.01 -4.20
CA ASP A 301 9.12 9.69 -4.54
C ASP A 301 8.15 9.83 -5.71
N PHE A 302 8.62 9.59 -6.91
CA PHE A 302 7.82 9.81 -8.10
C PHE A 302 8.22 8.89 -9.26
N ILE A 303 7.33 8.80 -10.23
CA ILE A 303 7.54 8.06 -11.47
C ILE A 303 7.43 8.97 -12.67
N VAL A 304 8.07 8.56 -13.76
CA VAL A 304 8.00 9.18 -15.07
C VAL A 304 7.38 8.19 -16.04
N LEU A 305 6.25 8.58 -16.64
CA LEU A 305 5.57 7.81 -17.66
C LEU A 305 5.83 8.44 -19.04
N PRO A 306 6.16 7.67 -20.08
CA PRO A 306 6.24 8.19 -21.45
C PRO A 306 4.88 8.55 -22.01
N ASP A 307 3.82 7.86 -21.58
CA ASP A 307 2.42 8.04 -21.99
C ASP A 307 1.46 7.64 -20.88
N LEU A 308 0.16 7.88 -21.08
CA LEU A 308 -0.94 7.49 -20.17
C LEU A 308 -1.75 6.30 -20.73
N GLU A 309 -1.26 5.59 -21.72
CA GLU A 309 -1.94 4.44 -22.33
C GLU A 309 -1.44 3.12 -21.72
N GLU A 310 -0.11 2.94 -21.71
CA GLU A 310 0.50 1.68 -21.26
C GLU A 310 0.76 1.61 -19.74
N TRP A 311 0.93 2.75 -19.08
CA TRP A 311 1.19 2.84 -17.64
C TRP A 311 2.47 2.10 -17.20
N ASN A 312 3.45 2.03 -18.09
CA ASN A 312 4.76 1.46 -17.80
C ASN A 312 5.77 2.59 -17.54
N PRO A 313 6.28 2.74 -16.32
CA PRO A 313 7.24 3.79 -16.02
C PRO A 313 8.53 3.64 -16.82
N SER A 314 9.04 4.74 -17.33
CA SER A 314 10.42 4.80 -17.83
C SER A 314 11.43 5.01 -16.72
N GLN A 315 11.02 5.71 -15.65
CA GLN A 315 11.85 5.97 -14.49
C GLN A 315 11.05 5.93 -13.19
N THR A 316 11.69 5.44 -12.11
CA THR A 316 11.16 5.48 -10.75
C THR A 316 12.21 6.10 -9.83
N TYR A 317 11.78 7.06 -9.02
CA TYR A 317 12.61 7.75 -8.03
C TYR A 317 12.06 7.51 -6.62
N ILE A 318 12.96 7.22 -5.67
CA ILE A 318 12.66 7.10 -4.24
C ILE A 318 13.67 7.94 -3.46
N ASP A 319 13.19 8.86 -2.62
CA ASP A 319 14.03 9.85 -1.92
C ASP A 319 15.01 10.55 -2.87
N GLY A 320 14.55 10.84 -4.10
CA GLY A 320 15.33 11.46 -5.16
C GLY A 320 16.40 10.55 -5.80
N LYS A 321 16.51 9.30 -5.40
CA LYS A 321 17.38 8.31 -6.06
C LYS A 321 16.67 7.70 -7.25
N LEU A 322 17.32 7.68 -8.40
CA LEU A 322 16.85 6.94 -9.56
C LEU A 322 17.05 5.45 -9.29
N VAL A 323 15.97 4.74 -8.96
CA VAL A 323 15.97 3.31 -8.59
C VAL A 323 15.66 2.39 -9.77
N PHE A 324 14.96 2.91 -10.78
CA PHE A 324 14.68 2.21 -12.04
C PHE A 324 14.80 3.18 -13.21
N ASP A 325 15.40 2.73 -14.31
CA ASP A 325 15.67 3.55 -15.51
C ASP A 325 15.64 2.69 -16.77
N ASN A 326 14.56 2.80 -17.56
CA ASN A 326 14.39 2.16 -18.86
C ASN A 326 14.76 0.67 -18.88
N GLY A 327 14.15 -0.13 -18.01
CA GLY A 327 14.38 -1.58 -17.90
C GLY A 327 15.55 -1.98 -17.00
N ILE A 328 16.24 -1.02 -16.40
CA ILE A 328 17.40 -1.29 -15.53
C ILE A 328 17.12 -0.88 -14.10
N VAL A 329 17.07 -1.84 -13.18
CA VAL A 329 17.08 -1.59 -11.74
C VAL A 329 18.47 -1.10 -11.32
N ARG A 330 18.53 -0.06 -10.50
CA ARG A 330 19.76 0.65 -10.11
C ARG A 330 20.27 0.30 -8.71
N PHE A 331 19.77 -0.77 -8.10
CA PHE A 331 20.22 -1.31 -6.80
C PHE A 331 20.17 -2.84 -6.82
N HIS A 332 20.86 -3.46 -5.84
CA HIS A 332 20.97 -4.91 -5.71
C HIS A 332 20.69 -5.34 -4.29
#